data_2f758f4a9dbf31a9b2962bfa4dbc1bf5
#
_entry.id   2f758f4a9dbf31a9b2962bfa4dbc1bf5
#
_cell.length_a   1.000
_cell.length_b   1.000
_cell.length_c   1.000
_cell.angle_alpha   90.00
_cell.angle_beta   90.00
_cell.angle_gamma   90.00
#
_symmetry.space_group_name_H-M   'P 1'
#
loop_
_entity.id
_entity.type
_entity.pdbx_description
1 polymer ?
#
loop_
_entity_poly.entity_id
_entity_poly.type
_entity_poly.pdbx_seq_one_letter_code
_entity_poly.pdbx_strand_id
1 'polypeptide(L)'
;IVNMILALRKDANKLSNWIVFTVVLVVIFVYNMTIAEGTETTFPEQPRLIDLILMAIVGLVTSTTFIIPGVDFAIVFLSLGIYYPFMNMLANIFSFGAEGYFSILLVNLELLGFYLAGYFVGIFLFSKLIKFLIGKFATQTQFASLAFVVAAPAVFLKKSVFENKYFYTSVPQFI
;
A
#
# COMPACT_ATOMS: atom_id res chain seq x y z
N ILE A 1 -19.46 -6.40 -6.55
CA ILE A 1 -19.07 -6.20 -7.97
C ILE A 1 -20.31 -5.93 -8.81
N VAL A 2 -21.35 -6.78 -8.80
CA VAL A 2 -22.56 -6.62 -9.63
C VAL A 2 -23.26 -5.27 -9.36
N ASN A 3 -23.47 -4.90 -8.11
CA ASN A 3 -24.10 -3.61 -7.74
C ASN A 3 -23.24 -2.40 -8.15
N MET A 4 -21.92 -2.56 -8.16
CA MET A 4 -20.99 -1.53 -8.62
C MET A 4 -21.09 -1.34 -10.14
N ILE A 5 -21.16 -2.44 -10.90
CA ILE A 5 -21.34 -2.39 -12.35
C ILE A 5 -22.69 -1.78 -12.75
N LEU A 6 -23.76 -2.11 -12.01
CA LEU A 6 -25.09 -1.54 -12.25
C LEU A 6 -25.14 -0.03 -11.94
N ALA A 7 -24.50 0.41 -10.85
CA ALA A 7 -24.39 1.84 -10.51
C ALA A 7 -23.54 2.59 -11.56
N LEU A 8 -22.44 2.00 -12.02
CA LEU A 8 -21.60 2.54 -13.09
C LEU A 8 -22.41 2.73 -14.38
N ARG A 9 -23.25 1.75 -14.75
CA ARG A 9 -24.07 1.80 -15.96
C ARG A 9 -25.14 2.89 -15.89
N LYS A 10 -25.73 3.13 -14.70
CA LYS A 10 -26.79 4.14 -14.52
C LYS A 10 -26.26 5.57 -14.56
N ASP A 11 -25.06 5.82 -14.03
CA ASP A 11 -24.46 7.14 -13.92
C ASP A 11 -23.23 7.35 -14.85
N ALA A 12 -22.98 6.42 -15.77
CA ALA A 12 -21.87 6.50 -16.74
C ALA A 12 -21.93 7.75 -17.64
N ASN A 13 -23.10 8.33 -17.82
CA ASN A 13 -23.29 9.54 -18.65
C ASN A 13 -22.87 10.85 -17.98
N LYS A 14 -22.52 10.83 -16.68
CA LYS A 14 -22.08 12.05 -16.00
C LYS A 14 -20.57 12.26 -16.21
N LEU A 15 -20.22 13.29 -16.95
CA LEU A 15 -18.84 13.71 -17.23
C LEU A 15 -18.01 13.84 -15.93
N SER A 16 -18.64 14.33 -14.85
CA SER A 16 -18.01 14.48 -13.53
C SER A 16 -17.42 13.17 -12.99
N ASN A 17 -18.06 12.02 -13.23
CA ASN A 17 -17.59 10.72 -12.74
C ASN A 17 -16.35 10.25 -13.49
N TRP A 18 -16.29 10.47 -14.80
CA TRP A 18 -15.13 10.18 -15.63
C TRP A 18 -13.96 11.10 -15.34
N ILE A 19 -14.22 12.36 -14.98
CA ILE A 19 -13.17 13.29 -14.52
C ILE A 19 -12.53 12.74 -13.25
N VAL A 20 -13.31 12.32 -12.26
CA VAL A 20 -12.78 11.73 -11.01
C VAL A 20 -11.96 10.48 -11.32
N PHE A 21 -12.48 9.56 -12.15
CA PHE A 21 -11.75 8.37 -12.58
C PHE A 21 -10.39 8.72 -13.21
N THR A 22 -10.39 9.62 -14.18
CA THR A 22 -9.17 10.01 -14.89
C THR A 22 -8.17 10.70 -13.98
N VAL A 23 -8.63 11.62 -13.12
CA VAL A 23 -7.76 12.33 -12.16
C VAL A 23 -7.09 11.34 -11.20
N VAL A 24 -7.85 10.42 -10.61
CA VAL A 24 -7.30 9.39 -9.70
C VAL A 24 -6.31 8.50 -10.43
N LEU A 25 -6.64 8.04 -11.64
CA LEU A 25 -5.75 7.20 -12.46
C LEU A 25 -4.46 7.92 -12.80
N VAL A 26 -4.53 9.19 -13.22
CA VAL A 26 -3.34 10.03 -13.52
C VAL A 26 -2.50 10.23 -12.27
N VAL A 27 -3.12 10.51 -11.11
CA VAL A 27 -2.38 10.68 -9.84
C VAL A 27 -1.64 9.40 -9.47
N ILE A 28 -2.28 8.23 -9.57
CA ILE A 28 -1.62 6.94 -9.30
C ILE A 28 -0.47 6.71 -10.27
N PHE A 29 -0.68 7.00 -11.56
CA PHE A 29 0.34 6.78 -12.58
C PHE A 29 1.54 7.72 -12.40
N VAL A 30 1.30 9.02 -12.18
CA VAL A 30 2.36 10.02 -11.91
C VAL A 30 3.12 9.66 -10.64
N TYR A 31 2.41 9.29 -9.57
CA TYR A 31 3.01 8.86 -8.32
C TYR A 31 3.97 7.68 -8.54
N ASN A 32 3.52 6.64 -9.27
CA ASN A 32 4.36 5.48 -9.58
C ASN A 32 5.53 5.78 -10.54
N MET A 33 5.42 6.84 -11.37
CA MET A 33 6.51 7.29 -12.23
C MET A 33 7.54 8.14 -11.47
N THR A 34 7.10 8.87 -10.44
CA THR A 34 7.94 9.81 -9.68
C THR A 34 8.72 9.11 -8.57
N ILE A 35 8.20 7.98 -8.04
CA ILE A 35 8.95 7.19 -7.06
C ILE A 35 10.12 6.53 -7.79
N ALA A 36 11.31 7.03 -7.49
CA ALA A 36 12.56 6.50 -8.01
C ALA A 36 12.72 5.03 -7.61
N GLU A 37 12.99 4.20 -8.61
CA GLU A 37 13.36 2.81 -8.41
C GLU A 37 14.65 2.77 -7.58
N GLY A 38 14.64 2.06 -6.46
CA GLY A 38 15.88 1.63 -5.83
C GLY A 38 16.28 2.24 -4.49
N THR A 39 15.48 3.03 -3.82
CA THR A 39 15.69 3.23 -2.40
C THR A 39 15.00 2.10 -1.62
N GLU A 40 15.68 0.95 -1.51
CA GLU A 40 15.33 0.00 -0.47
C GLU A 40 15.55 0.70 0.87
N THR A 41 14.48 1.21 1.44
CA THR A 41 14.51 1.75 2.78
C THR A 41 14.70 0.57 3.72
N THR A 42 15.89 0.41 4.26
CA THR A 42 16.14 -0.55 5.34
C THR A 42 15.67 0.06 6.65
N PHE A 43 14.99 -0.72 7.47
CA PHE A 43 14.67 -0.26 8.82
C PHE A 43 15.96 -0.21 9.66
N PRO A 44 16.17 0.85 10.44
CA PRO A 44 17.37 0.98 11.26
C PRO A 44 17.37 -0.08 12.37
N GLU A 45 18.54 -0.60 12.68
CA GLU A 45 18.75 -1.52 13.81
C GLU A 45 18.40 -0.89 15.17
N GLN A 46 18.47 0.42 15.25
CA GLN A 46 18.03 1.21 16.40
C GLN A 46 17.07 2.31 15.90
N PRO A 47 15.76 2.09 16.02
CA PRO A 47 14.78 3.04 15.56
C PRO A 47 14.82 4.31 16.41
N ARG A 48 14.88 5.45 15.74
CA ARG A 48 14.72 6.75 16.34
C ARG A 48 13.23 7.08 16.47
N LEU A 49 12.89 8.02 17.32
CA LEU A 49 11.51 8.48 17.47
C LEU A 49 10.86 8.85 16.12
N ILE A 50 11.63 9.41 15.19
CA ILE A 50 11.15 9.78 13.86
C ILE A 50 10.77 8.55 13.04
N ASP A 51 11.51 7.44 13.15
CA ASP A 51 11.24 6.19 12.42
C ASP A 51 9.95 5.54 12.94
N LEU A 52 9.71 5.60 14.24
CA LEU A 52 8.47 5.12 14.87
C LEU A 52 7.27 5.95 14.44
N ILE A 53 7.40 7.28 14.38
CA ILE A 53 6.35 8.18 13.89
C ILE A 53 6.07 7.89 12.41
N LEU A 54 7.10 7.69 11.58
CA LEU A 54 6.94 7.33 10.18
C LEU A 54 6.21 6.00 10.02
N MET A 55 6.54 4.99 10.85
CA MET A 55 5.82 3.71 10.85
C MET A 55 4.35 3.87 11.23
N ALA A 56 4.03 4.74 12.19
CA ALA A 56 2.64 5.05 12.54
C ALA A 56 1.91 5.75 11.37
N ILE A 57 2.57 6.67 10.66
CA ILE A 57 2.01 7.31 9.47
C ILE A 57 1.79 6.30 8.34
N VAL A 58 2.73 5.39 8.12
CA VAL A 58 2.57 4.29 7.17
C VAL A 58 1.37 3.43 7.53
N GLY A 59 1.22 3.05 8.79
CA GLY A 59 0.06 2.33 9.29
C GLY A 59 -1.25 3.08 9.02
N LEU A 60 -1.27 4.38 9.31
CA LEU A 60 -2.42 5.23 9.05
C LEU A 60 -2.78 5.26 7.55
N VAL A 61 -1.81 5.46 6.67
CA VAL A 61 -2.05 5.48 5.21
C VAL A 61 -2.53 4.11 4.72
N THR A 62 -1.90 3.02 5.15
CA THR A 62 -2.26 1.67 4.71
C THR A 62 -3.63 1.21 5.23
N SER A 63 -4.14 1.80 6.31
CA SER A 63 -5.50 1.51 6.80
C SER A 63 -6.59 1.85 5.78
N THR A 64 -6.32 2.75 4.82
CA THR A 64 -7.25 3.08 3.74
C THR A 64 -7.54 1.89 2.84
N THR A 65 -6.58 0.95 2.69
CA THR A 65 -6.75 -0.25 1.88
C THR A 65 -7.83 -1.18 2.40
N PHE A 66 -8.03 -1.20 3.72
CA PHE A 66 -9.07 -2.00 4.34
C PHE A 66 -10.49 -1.49 4.02
N ILE A 67 -10.60 -0.19 3.77
CA ILE A 67 -11.90 0.47 3.60
C ILE A 67 -12.26 0.61 2.12
N ILE A 68 -11.27 0.78 1.24
CA ILE A 68 -11.48 0.97 -0.19
C ILE A 68 -11.40 -0.40 -0.90
N PRO A 69 -12.52 -0.94 -1.41
CA PRO A 69 -12.51 -2.23 -2.07
C PRO A 69 -11.67 -2.17 -3.34
N GLY A 70 -10.77 -3.14 -3.51
CA GLY A 70 -9.89 -3.25 -4.67
C GLY A 70 -8.51 -2.61 -4.51
N VAL A 71 -8.23 -1.97 -3.39
CA VAL A 71 -6.89 -1.50 -3.03
C VAL A 71 -6.25 -2.51 -2.08
N ASP A 72 -5.19 -3.17 -2.53
CA ASP A 72 -4.41 -4.10 -1.71
C ASP A 72 -3.30 -3.34 -0.96
N PHE A 73 -3.03 -3.72 0.29
CA PHE A 73 -1.93 -3.15 1.09
C PHE A 73 -0.57 -3.36 0.43
N ALA A 74 -0.40 -4.49 -0.28
CA ALA A 74 0.85 -4.79 -0.99
C ALA A 74 1.16 -3.71 -2.05
N ILE A 75 0.15 -3.22 -2.77
CA ILE A 75 0.33 -2.17 -3.78
C ILE A 75 0.80 -0.87 -3.11
N VAL A 76 0.22 -0.51 -1.96
CA VAL A 76 0.61 0.69 -1.21
C VAL A 76 2.05 0.55 -0.70
N PHE A 77 2.41 -0.59 -0.10
CA PHE A 77 3.77 -0.85 0.39
C PHE A 77 4.81 -0.87 -0.73
N LEU A 78 4.48 -1.49 -1.85
CA LEU A 78 5.33 -1.47 -3.04
C LEU A 78 5.53 -0.05 -3.56
N SER A 79 4.45 0.74 -3.59
CA SER A 79 4.51 2.13 -4.02
C SER A 79 5.35 3.01 -3.08
N LEU A 80 5.35 2.72 -1.78
CA LEU A 80 6.18 3.41 -0.78
C LEU A 80 7.62 2.88 -0.72
N GLY A 81 7.95 1.79 -1.43
CA GLY A 81 9.27 1.17 -1.39
C GLY A 81 9.59 0.42 -0.09
N ILE A 82 8.59 0.18 0.76
CA ILE A 82 8.75 -0.43 2.10
C ILE A 82 8.26 -1.88 2.17
N TYR A 83 7.80 -2.46 1.07
CA TYR A 83 7.26 -3.81 1.05
C TYR A 83 8.25 -4.87 1.54
N TYR A 84 9.44 -4.90 0.95
CA TYR A 84 10.47 -5.87 1.33
C TYR A 84 11.00 -5.67 2.76
N PRO A 85 11.36 -4.43 3.18
CA PRO A 85 11.74 -4.18 4.58
C PRO A 85 10.66 -4.59 5.58
N PHE A 86 9.39 -4.34 5.27
CA PHE A 86 8.28 -4.73 6.14
C PHE A 86 8.12 -6.26 6.22
N MET A 87 8.23 -6.98 5.09
CA MET A 87 8.19 -8.44 5.08
C MET A 87 9.38 -9.04 5.82
N ASN A 88 10.57 -8.49 5.68
CA ASN A 88 11.75 -8.90 6.44
C ASN A 88 11.58 -8.66 7.94
N MET A 89 11.01 -7.53 8.34
CA MET A 89 10.67 -7.24 9.73
C MET A 89 9.74 -8.31 10.31
N LEU A 90 8.69 -8.69 9.59
CA LEU A 90 7.79 -9.77 10.01
C LEU A 90 8.49 -11.12 10.06
N ALA A 91 9.31 -11.46 9.07
CA ALA A 91 10.07 -12.69 9.05
C ALA A 91 11.03 -12.80 10.24
N ASN A 92 11.71 -11.71 10.60
CA ASN A 92 12.64 -11.65 11.72
C ASN A 92 11.96 -11.89 13.08
N ILE A 93 10.69 -11.52 13.22
CA ILE A 93 9.91 -11.83 14.44
C ILE A 93 9.76 -13.34 14.65
N PHE A 94 9.72 -14.11 13.57
CA PHE A 94 9.57 -15.58 13.60
C PHE A 94 10.90 -16.36 13.44
N SER A 95 12.04 -15.67 13.39
CA SER A 95 13.37 -16.29 13.19
C SER A 95 13.98 -16.78 14.51
N PHE A 96 13.30 -17.72 15.16
CA PHE A 96 13.72 -18.29 16.44
C PHE A 96 15.11 -18.98 16.33
N GLY A 97 16.00 -18.67 17.28
CA GLY A 97 17.30 -19.32 17.38
C GLY A 97 18.46 -18.59 16.71
N ALA A 98 18.25 -17.43 16.11
CA ALA A 98 19.34 -16.58 15.62
C ALA A 98 20.12 -15.93 16.79
N GLU A 99 21.43 -15.73 16.60
CA GLU A 99 22.23 -14.96 17.57
C GLU A 99 21.68 -13.53 17.69
N GLY A 100 21.51 -13.03 18.90
CA GLY A 100 20.94 -11.73 19.14
C GLY A 100 19.42 -11.60 18.88
N TYR A 101 18.71 -12.72 18.73
CA TYR A 101 17.28 -12.77 18.44
C TYR A 101 16.44 -11.81 19.29
N PHE A 102 16.67 -11.75 20.61
CA PHE A 102 15.89 -10.92 21.51
C PHE A 102 16.00 -9.42 21.19
N SER A 103 17.18 -8.94 20.83
CA SER A 103 17.39 -7.53 20.47
C SER A 103 16.67 -7.20 19.16
N ILE A 104 16.78 -8.08 18.18
CA ILE A 104 16.12 -7.96 16.87
C ILE A 104 14.60 -8.02 17.05
N LEU A 105 14.11 -8.93 17.88
CA LEU A 105 12.69 -9.09 18.17
C LEU A 105 12.09 -7.83 18.80
N LEU A 106 12.75 -7.24 19.79
CA LEU A 106 12.26 -6.04 20.48
C LEU A 106 12.12 -4.86 19.51
N VAL A 107 13.12 -4.62 18.68
CA VAL A 107 13.11 -3.55 17.67
C VAL A 107 11.96 -3.77 16.65
N ASN A 108 11.82 -5.00 16.16
CA ASN A 108 10.78 -5.30 15.19
C ASN A 108 9.36 -5.21 15.78
N LEU A 109 9.19 -5.63 17.05
CA LEU A 109 7.92 -5.49 17.77
C LEU A 109 7.59 -4.02 18.06
N GLU A 110 8.58 -3.19 18.37
CA GLU A 110 8.38 -1.76 18.56
C GLU A 110 7.89 -1.09 17.27
N LEU A 111 8.57 -1.32 16.16
CA LEU A 111 8.16 -0.82 14.82
C LEU A 111 6.75 -1.30 14.44
N LEU A 112 6.48 -2.59 14.65
CA LEU A 112 5.17 -3.18 14.36
C LEU A 112 4.08 -2.58 15.27
N GLY A 113 4.38 -2.34 16.53
CA GLY A 113 3.46 -1.72 17.48
C GLY A 113 3.04 -0.32 17.06
N PHE A 114 3.98 0.53 16.65
CA PHE A 114 3.68 1.86 16.13
C PHE A 114 2.92 1.80 14.79
N TYR A 115 3.28 0.88 13.91
CA TYR A 115 2.52 0.63 12.68
C TYR A 115 1.07 0.27 12.98
N LEU A 116 0.82 -0.70 13.87
CA LEU A 116 -0.53 -1.13 14.24
C LEU A 116 -1.31 -0.01 14.93
N ALA A 117 -0.69 0.76 15.81
CA ALA A 117 -1.32 1.92 16.44
C ALA A 117 -1.80 2.92 15.37
N GLY A 118 -0.94 3.30 14.43
CA GLY A 118 -1.31 4.14 13.30
C GLY A 118 -2.41 3.52 12.43
N TYR A 119 -2.33 2.22 12.17
CA TYR A 119 -3.32 1.48 11.37
C TYR A 119 -4.72 1.51 12.00
N PHE A 120 -4.84 1.25 13.30
CA PHE A 120 -6.12 1.31 14.00
C PHE A 120 -6.68 2.73 14.07
N VAL A 121 -5.84 3.72 14.38
CA VAL A 121 -6.25 5.15 14.32
C VAL A 121 -6.74 5.49 12.92
N GLY A 122 -6.04 5.04 11.88
CA GLY A 122 -6.42 5.24 10.50
C GLY A 122 -7.76 4.63 10.15
N ILE A 123 -8.06 3.40 10.58
CA ILE A 123 -9.37 2.77 10.38
C ILE A 123 -10.49 3.66 10.94
N PHE A 124 -10.34 4.18 12.17
CA PHE A 124 -11.35 5.06 12.77
C PHE A 124 -11.53 6.36 11.99
N LEU A 125 -10.45 7.02 11.62
CA LEU A 125 -10.48 8.27 10.88
C LEU A 125 -11.08 8.09 9.49
N PHE A 126 -10.56 7.12 8.74
CA PHE A 126 -10.99 6.90 7.35
C PHE A 126 -12.38 6.26 7.25
N SER A 127 -12.81 5.45 8.24
CA SER A 127 -14.19 4.95 8.26
C SER A 127 -15.22 6.09 8.30
N LYS A 128 -14.97 7.14 9.10
CA LYS A 128 -15.82 8.32 9.13
C LYS A 128 -15.78 9.07 7.81
N LEU A 129 -14.60 9.26 7.25
CA LEU A 129 -14.40 9.94 5.97
C LEU A 129 -15.10 9.20 4.82
N ILE A 130 -14.90 7.88 4.72
CA ILE A 130 -15.52 7.06 3.68
C ILE A 130 -17.04 7.01 3.83
N LYS A 131 -17.56 6.90 5.06
CA LYS A 131 -19.02 6.99 5.30
C LYS A 131 -19.59 8.31 4.80
N PHE A 132 -18.89 9.41 5.02
CA PHE A 132 -19.27 10.73 4.50
C PHE A 132 -19.21 10.77 2.96
N LEU A 133 -18.12 10.27 2.37
CA LEU A 133 -17.92 10.23 0.92
C LEU A 133 -18.99 9.37 0.23
N ILE A 134 -19.24 8.16 0.74
CA ILE A 134 -20.28 7.28 0.17
C ILE A 134 -21.67 7.89 0.37
N GLY A 135 -21.93 8.55 1.51
CA GLY A 135 -23.22 9.21 1.74
C GLY A 135 -23.49 10.39 0.80
N LYS A 136 -22.47 11.17 0.48
CA LYS A 136 -22.61 12.40 -0.31
C LYS A 136 -22.20 12.23 -1.79
N PHE A 137 -21.22 11.39 -2.05
CA PHE A 137 -20.57 11.21 -3.36
C PHE A 137 -20.44 9.74 -3.74
N ALA A 138 -21.48 8.91 -3.53
CA ALA A 138 -21.45 7.47 -3.73
C ALA A 138 -20.88 7.07 -5.10
N THR A 139 -21.38 7.67 -6.16
CA THR A 139 -20.98 7.33 -7.53
C THR A 139 -19.52 7.72 -7.82
N GLN A 140 -19.11 8.93 -7.41
CA GLN A 140 -17.72 9.38 -7.60
C GLN A 140 -16.73 8.51 -6.82
N THR A 141 -17.07 8.09 -5.60
CA THR A 141 -16.25 7.18 -4.80
C THR A 141 -16.11 5.82 -5.47
N GLN A 142 -17.16 5.30 -6.12
CA GLN A 142 -17.09 4.06 -6.89
C GLN A 142 -16.21 4.19 -8.14
N PHE A 143 -16.28 5.30 -8.85
CA PHE A 143 -15.40 5.57 -9.99
C PHE A 143 -13.93 5.73 -9.57
N ALA A 144 -13.66 6.37 -8.42
CA ALA A 144 -12.32 6.44 -7.85
C ALA A 144 -11.79 5.04 -7.50
N SER A 145 -12.61 4.19 -6.84
CA SER A 145 -12.21 2.80 -6.54
C SER A 145 -11.94 1.99 -7.80
N LEU A 146 -12.73 2.18 -8.86
CA LEU A 146 -12.50 1.53 -10.14
C LEU A 146 -11.15 1.94 -10.75
N ALA A 147 -10.76 3.22 -10.64
CA ALA A 147 -9.46 3.69 -11.10
C ALA A 147 -8.31 2.97 -10.40
N PHE A 148 -8.40 2.72 -9.10
CA PHE A 148 -7.41 1.90 -8.36
C PHE A 148 -7.33 0.47 -8.90
N VAL A 149 -8.48 -0.18 -9.10
CA VAL A 149 -8.53 -1.57 -9.63
C VAL A 149 -7.91 -1.65 -11.03
N VAL A 150 -8.15 -0.65 -11.88
CA VAL A 150 -7.59 -0.61 -13.24
C VAL A 150 -6.09 -0.27 -13.22
N ALA A 151 -5.65 0.58 -12.30
CA ALA A 151 -4.23 0.94 -12.16
C ALA A 151 -3.38 -0.20 -11.59
N ALA A 152 -3.93 -1.06 -10.74
CA ALA A 152 -3.19 -2.12 -10.06
C ALA A 152 -2.39 -3.04 -11.00
N PRO A 153 -2.94 -3.62 -12.08
CA PRO A 153 -2.18 -4.44 -13.01
C PRO A 153 -1.02 -3.68 -13.68
N ALA A 154 -1.22 -2.40 -14.00
CA ALA A 154 -0.19 -1.59 -14.63
C ALA A 154 1.01 -1.35 -13.68
N VAL A 155 0.74 -1.12 -12.40
CA VAL A 155 1.76 -0.97 -11.36
C VAL A 155 2.52 -2.29 -11.17
N PHE A 156 1.81 -3.42 -11.12
CA PHE A 156 2.42 -4.74 -11.01
C PHE A 156 3.29 -5.08 -12.23
N LEU A 157 2.79 -4.85 -13.44
CA LEU A 157 3.53 -5.13 -14.68
C LEU A 157 4.81 -4.29 -14.76
N LYS A 158 4.73 -3.00 -14.41
CA LYS A 158 5.93 -2.16 -14.38
C LYS A 158 6.97 -2.77 -13.46
N LYS A 159 6.59 -3.11 -12.24
CA LYS A 159 7.51 -3.62 -11.22
C LYS A 159 8.06 -5.00 -11.58
N SER A 160 7.22 -5.94 -12.04
CA SER A 160 7.65 -7.29 -12.41
C SER A 160 8.53 -7.32 -13.67
N VAL A 161 8.30 -6.45 -14.65
CA VAL A 161 9.11 -6.40 -15.88
C VAL A 161 10.47 -5.75 -15.62
N PHE A 162 10.54 -4.73 -14.78
CA PHE A 162 11.79 -4.04 -14.47
C PHE A 162 12.63 -4.76 -13.40
N GLU A 163 12.03 -5.37 -12.38
CA GLU A 163 12.74 -6.17 -11.37
C GLU A 163 13.19 -7.55 -11.87
N ASN A 164 12.54 -8.13 -12.88
CA ASN A 164 12.95 -9.44 -13.45
C ASN A 164 14.37 -9.44 -14.02
N LYS A 165 14.94 -8.26 -14.29
CA LYS A 165 16.35 -8.14 -14.67
C LYS A 165 17.29 -8.56 -13.52
N TYR A 166 16.86 -8.45 -12.27
CA TYR A 166 17.63 -8.85 -11.08
C TYR A 166 17.33 -10.30 -10.67
N PHE A 167 16.14 -10.82 -10.96
CA PHE A 167 15.76 -12.19 -10.60
C PHE A 167 16.53 -13.23 -11.42
N TYR A 168 16.78 -12.99 -12.70
CA TYR A 168 17.57 -13.90 -13.55
C TYR A 168 19.07 -13.85 -13.28
N THR A 169 19.59 -12.82 -12.63
CA THR A 169 21.02 -12.71 -12.27
C THR A 169 21.34 -13.34 -10.91
N SER A 170 20.35 -13.60 -10.08
CA SER A 170 20.54 -14.13 -8.72
C SER A 170 20.11 -15.59 -8.53
N VAL A 171 19.64 -16.28 -9.56
CA VAL A 171 19.41 -17.72 -9.48
C VAL A 171 20.76 -18.41 -9.55
N PRO A 172 21.27 -19.03 -8.46
CA PRO A 172 22.46 -19.85 -8.54
C PRO A 172 22.20 -20.94 -9.56
N GLN A 173 23.09 -21.08 -10.53
CA GLN A 173 23.10 -22.25 -11.42
C GLN A 173 23.41 -23.48 -10.56
N PHE A 174 22.34 -24.13 -10.07
CA PHE A 174 22.46 -25.50 -9.58
C PHE A 174 22.57 -26.42 -10.81
N ILE A 175 23.81 -26.66 -11.26
CA ILE A 175 24.23 -27.81 -12.08
C ILE A 175 25.29 -28.52 -11.30
#